data_9eea996d7daadb277ec6d73ad97856dc
#
_entry.id   9eea996d7daadb277ec6d73ad97856dc
#
_cell.length_a   1.000
_cell.length_b   1.000
_cell.length_c   1.000
_cell.angle_alpha   90.00
_cell.angle_beta   90.00
_cell.angle_gamma   90.00
#
_symmetry.space_group_name_H-M   'P 1'
#
loop_
_entity.id
_entity.type
_entity.pdbx_description
1 polymer ?
#
loop_
_entity_poly.entity_id
_entity_poly.type
_entity_poly.pdbx_seq_one_letter_code
_entity_poly.pdbx_strand_id
1 'polypeptide(L)'
;MTYRAAQNLIKRGDEPALRAALDTGLDPNLVNQNGWTLLMLAAVEGNLPIARLLLEKGANPALCNNKEETALTLATHRGFAQFAEILA
;
A
#
# COMPACT_ATOMS: atom_id res chain seq x y z
N MET A 1 -2.77 14.54 -5.76
CA MET A 1 -2.25 13.39 -6.55
C MET A 1 -3.36 12.37 -6.73
N THR A 2 -3.48 11.79 -7.89
CA THR A 2 -4.49 10.76 -8.18
C THR A 2 -4.01 9.39 -7.71
N TYR A 3 -4.97 8.46 -7.59
CA TYR A 3 -4.64 7.07 -7.28
C TYR A 3 -3.66 6.49 -8.32
N ARG A 4 -3.91 6.75 -9.61
CA ARG A 4 -3.04 6.22 -10.68
C ARG A 4 -1.60 6.72 -10.55
N ALA A 5 -1.42 7.99 -10.22
CA ALA A 5 -0.08 8.54 -10.03
C ALA A 5 0.62 7.88 -8.85
N ALA A 6 -0.09 7.70 -7.74
CA ALA A 6 0.45 7.00 -6.58
C ALA A 6 0.77 5.54 -6.90
N GLN A 7 -0.11 4.88 -7.65
CA GLN A 7 0.11 3.50 -8.09
C GLN A 7 1.40 3.38 -8.90
N ASN A 8 1.65 4.32 -9.82
CA ASN A 8 2.86 4.31 -10.62
C ASN A 8 4.11 4.47 -9.76
N LEU A 9 4.06 5.34 -8.74
CA LEU A 9 5.19 5.50 -7.83
C LEU A 9 5.48 4.20 -7.07
N ILE A 10 4.44 3.51 -6.64
CA ILE A 10 4.60 2.25 -5.91
C ILE A 10 5.18 1.17 -6.84
N LYS A 11 4.69 1.08 -8.07
CA LYS A 11 5.21 0.10 -9.03
C LYS A 11 6.67 0.33 -9.35
N ARG A 12 7.10 1.60 -9.40
CA ARG A 12 8.51 1.94 -9.65
C ARG A 12 9.37 1.82 -8.41
N GLY A 13 8.75 1.67 -7.24
CA GLY A 13 9.47 1.66 -5.99
C GLY A 13 10.03 3.02 -5.61
N ASP A 14 9.39 4.11 -6.07
CA ASP A 14 9.86 5.47 -5.84
C ASP A 14 9.41 5.97 -4.47
N GLU A 15 10.06 5.49 -3.43
CA GLU A 15 9.71 5.80 -2.05
C GLU A 15 9.85 7.31 -1.74
N PRO A 16 10.93 8.00 -2.15
CA PRO A 16 11.04 9.43 -1.86
C PRO A 16 9.91 10.27 -2.46
N ALA A 17 9.49 9.99 -3.70
CA ALA A 17 8.39 10.71 -4.33
C ALA A 17 7.07 10.42 -3.63
N LEU A 18 6.84 9.16 -3.24
CA LEU A 18 5.63 8.80 -2.51
C LEU A 18 5.58 9.47 -1.14
N ARG A 19 6.72 9.50 -0.43
CA ARG A 19 6.80 10.19 0.86
C ARG A 19 6.46 11.67 0.72
N ALA A 20 7.01 12.32 -0.30
CA ALA A 20 6.71 13.74 -0.53
C ALA A 20 5.23 13.95 -0.81
N ALA A 21 4.60 13.07 -1.59
CA ALA A 21 3.18 13.17 -1.89
C ALA A 21 2.32 12.99 -0.63
N LEU A 22 2.66 12.03 0.22
CA LEU A 22 1.94 11.80 1.47
C LEU A 22 2.11 12.99 2.41
N ASP A 23 3.30 13.58 2.47
CA ASP A 23 3.56 14.73 3.31
C ASP A 23 2.83 15.99 2.83
N THR A 24 2.43 16.04 1.57
CA THR A 24 1.73 17.20 1.00
C THR A 24 0.25 16.97 0.79
N GLY A 25 -0.31 15.90 1.36
CA GLY A 25 -1.76 15.71 1.42
C GLY A 25 -2.33 14.50 0.72
N LEU A 26 -1.51 13.64 0.12
CA LEU A 26 -2.03 12.38 -0.44
C LEU A 26 -2.62 11.54 0.70
N ASP A 27 -3.85 11.07 0.53
CA ASP A 27 -4.51 10.22 1.50
C ASP A 27 -3.88 8.82 1.48
N PRO A 28 -3.26 8.35 2.57
CA PRO A 28 -2.66 7.03 2.59
C PRO A 28 -3.67 5.88 2.45
N ASN A 29 -4.96 6.17 2.66
CA ASN A 29 -6.04 5.19 2.56
C ASN A 29 -6.83 5.32 1.26
N LEU A 30 -6.29 6.02 0.27
CA LEU A 30 -6.93 6.17 -1.02
C LEU A 30 -7.14 4.80 -1.69
N VAL A 31 -8.31 4.59 -2.30
CA VAL A 31 -8.64 3.32 -2.94
C VAL A 31 -9.09 3.57 -4.38
N ASN A 32 -8.97 2.53 -5.22
CA ASN A 32 -9.53 2.57 -6.55
C ASN A 32 -10.97 2.02 -6.52
N GLN A 33 -11.60 1.90 -7.69
CA GLN A 33 -12.99 1.45 -7.79
C GLN A 33 -13.20 0.00 -7.37
N ASN A 34 -12.13 -0.79 -7.29
CA ASN A 34 -12.19 -2.18 -6.81
C ASN A 34 -11.86 -2.29 -5.32
N GLY A 35 -11.71 -1.16 -4.64
CA GLY A 35 -11.40 -1.12 -3.22
C GLY A 35 -9.94 -1.40 -2.88
N TRP A 36 -9.04 -1.39 -3.87
CA TRP A 36 -7.62 -1.62 -3.63
C TRP A 36 -6.97 -0.39 -3.01
N THR A 37 -6.36 -0.57 -1.85
CA THR A 37 -5.62 0.50 -1.17
C THR A 37 -4.19 0.56 -1.71
N LEU A 38 -3.52 1.68 -1.41
CA LEU A 38 -2.10 1.81 -1.76
C LEU A 38 -1.26 0.76 -1.03
N LEU A 39 -1.63 0.42 0.21
CA LEU A 39 -0.93 -0.61 0.98
C LEU A 39 -1.04 -1.98 0.31
N MET A 40 -2.20 -2.30 -0.27
CA MET A 40 -2.38 -3.54 -1.03
C MET A 40 -1.45 -3.60 -2.24
N LEU A 41 -1.27 -2.47 -2.93
CA LEU A 41 -0.34 -2.41 -4.06
C LEU A 41 1.10 -2.70 -3.60
N ALA A 42 1.51 -2.10 -2.48
CA ALA A 42 2.84 -2.37 -1.93
C ALA A 42 2.99 -3.84 -1.56
N ALA A 43 1.92 -4.45 -1.03
CA ALA A 43 1.94 -5.84 -0.62
C ALA A 43 2.15 -6.79 -1.81
N VAL A 44 1.46 -6.55 -2.94
CA VAL A 44 1.62 -7.43 -4.11
C VAL A 44 2.94 -7.18 -4.85
N GLU A 45 3.51 -5.98 -4.70
CA GLU A 45 4.83 -5.70 -5.26
C GLU A 45 5.96 -6.21 -4.36
N GLY A 46 5.64 -6.61 -3.13
CA GLY A 46 6.64 -7.06 -2.18
C GLY A 46 7.54 -5.94 -1.69
N ASN A 47 7.07 -4.69 -1.78
CA ASN A 47 7.91 -3.53 -1.42
C ASN A 47 7.71 -3.18 0.05
N LEU A 48 8.53 -3.77 0.89
CA LEU A 48 8.46 -3.57 2.33
C LEU A 48 8.71 -2.12 2.76
N PRO A 49 9.72 -1.42 2.23
CA PRO A 49 9.94 -0.02 2.60
C PRO A 49 8.74 0.88 2.30
N ILE A 50 8.07 0.69 1.16
CA ILE A 50 6.89 1.49 0.82
C ILE A 50 5.73 1.12 1.73
N ALA A 51 5.55 -0.17 2.05
CA ALA A 51 4.50 -0.58 2.99
C ALA A 51 4.71 0.07 4.35
N ARG A 52 5.94 0.08 4.86
CA ARG A 52 6.25 0.73 6.13
C ARG A 52 5.99 2.23 6.08
N LEU A 53 6.34 2.87 4.97
CA LEU A 53 6.06 4.30 4.78
C LEU A 53 4.57 4.58 4.87
N LEU A 54 3.77 3.79 4.16
CA LEU A 54 2.31 3.97 4.18
C LEU A 54 1.74 3.81 5.58
N LEU A 55 2.20 2.79 6.32
CA LEU A 55 1.75 2.57 7.70
C LEU A 55 2.17 3.73 8.60
N GLU A 56 3.39 4.24 8.43
CA GLU A 56 3.88 5.40 9.18
C GLU A 56 3.00 6.62 8.95
N LYS A 57 2.47 6.78 7.74
CA LYS A 57 1.63 7.92 7.35
C LYS A 57 0.14 7.69 7.61
N GLY A 58 -0.22 6.60 8.27
CA GLY A 58 -1.60 6.38 8.69
C GLY A 58 -2.42 5.42 7.85
N ALA A 59 -1.80 4.64 6.96
CA ALA A 59 -2.54 3.63 6.21
C ALA A 59 -3.15 2.59 7.15
N ASN A 60 -4.40 2.23 6.89
CA ASN A 60 -5.12 1.25 7.71
C ASN A 60 -4.98 -0.14 7.09
N PRO A 61 -4.23 -1.05 7.73
CA PRO A 61 -4.01 -2.39 7.17
C PRO A 61 -5.26 -3.28 7.22
N ALA A 62 -6.28 -2.88 7.96
CA ALA A 62 -7.51 -3.69 8.09
C ALA A 62 -8.48 -3.49 6.93
N LEU A 63 -8.25 -2.52 6.04
CA LEU A 63 -9.15 -2.28 4.92
C LEU A 63 -9.11 -3.45 3.94
N CYS A 64 -10.29 -3.81 3.41
CA CYS A 64 -10.45 -4.90 2.45
C CYS A 64 -10.84 -4.35 1.09
N ASN A 65 -10.45 -5.06 0.02
CA ASN A 65 -10.94 -4.74 -1.31
C ASN A 65 -12.31 -5.40 -1.54
N ASN A 66 -12.82 -5.32 -2.77
CA ASN A 66 -14.15 -5.88 -3.09
C ASN A 66 -14.20 -7.40 -3.00
N LYS A 67 -13.06 -8.07 -2.92
CA LYS A 67 -12.98 -9.52 -2.73
C LYS A 67 -12.68 -9.88 -1.28
N GLU A 68 -12.83 -8.92 -0.38
CA GLU A 68 -12.56 -9.10 1.05
C GLU A 68 -11.13 -9.47 1.38
N GLU A 69 -10.18 -9.08 0.51
CA GLU A 69 -8.76 -9.31 0.74
C GLU A 69 -8.13 -8.11 1.42
N THR A 70 -7.28 -8.36 2.41
CA THR A 70 -6.47 -7.31 3.05
C THR A 70 -5.07 -7.31 2.44
N ALA A 71 -4.27 -6.30 2.76
CA ALA A 71 -2.88 -6.26 2.33
C ALA A 71 -2.12 -7.51 2.81
N LEU A 72 -2.38 -7.95 4.05
CA LEU A 72 -1.73 -9.15 4.58
C LEU A 72 -2.12 -10.41 3.79
N THR A 73 -3.40 -10.56 3.46
CA THR A 73 -3.87 -11.70 2.67
C THR A 73 -3.16 -11.74 1.31
N LEU A 74 -3.06 -10.57 0.66
CA LEU A 74 -2.41 -10.48 -0.65
C LEU A 74 -0.92 -10.80 -0.57
N ALA A 75 -0.23 -10.28 0.45
CA ALA A 75 1.19 -10.56 0.64
C ALA A 75 1.42 -12.04 0.93
N THR A 76 0.55 -12.66 1.72
CA THR A 76 0.65 -14.07 2.05
C THR A 76 0.50 -14.95 0.81
N HIS A 77 -0.44 -14.61 -0.07
CA HIS A 77 -0.63 -15.34 -1.33
C HIS A 77 0.59 -15.24 -2.24
N ARG A 78 1.36 -14.16 -2.12
CA ARG A 78 2.57 -13.97 -2.91
C ARG A 78 3.82 -14.56 -2.25
N GLY A 79 3.69 -15.09 -1.04
CA GLY A 79 4.81 -15.65 -0.30
C GLY A 79 5.71 -14.61 0.35
N PHE A 80 5.22 -13.39 0.55
CA PHE A 80 5.99 -12.30 1.17
C PHE A 80 5.82 -12.34 2.69
N ALA A 81 6.44 -13.34 3.33
CA ALA A 81 6.24 -13.60 4.76
C ALA A 81 6.61 -12.42 5.66
N GLN A 82 7.56 -11.58 5.23
CA GLN A 82 7.98 -10.43 6.04
C GLN A 82 6.88 -9.41 6.27
N PHE A 83 5.86 -9.38 5.39
CA PHE A 83 4.73 -8.47 5.57
C PHE A 83 3.90 -8.82 6.80
N ALA A 84 3.89 -10.08 7.22
CA ALA A 84 3.14 -10.48 8.41
C ALA A 84 3.63 -9.75 9.66
N GLU A 85 4.92 -9.43 9.72
CA GLU A 85 5.48 -8.73 10.88
C GLU A 85 5.00 -7.29 11.00
N ILE A 86 4.74 -6.62 9.87
CA ILE A 86 4.34 -5.22 9.90
C ILE A 86 2.84 -5.03 9.73
N LEU A 87 2.12 -6.03 9.25
CA LEU A 87 0.66 -5.93 8.99
C LEU A 87 -0.19 -6.67 10.03
N ALA A 88 0.43 -7.47 10.84
CA ALA A 88 -0.30 -8.25 11.86
C ALA A 88 -0.75 -7.40 13.05
#